data_e8591a6d7b239f57a4a79135196f0d1b
#
_entry.id   e8591a6d7b239f57a4a79135196f0d1b
#
_cell.length_a   1.000
_cell.length_b   1.000
_cell.length_c   1.000
_cell.angle_alpha   90.00
_cell.angle_beta   90.00
_cell.angle_gamma   90.00
#
_symmetry.space_group_name_H-M   'P 1'
#
loop_
_entity.id
_entity.type
_entity.pdbx_description
1 polymer ?
#
loop_
_entity_poly.entity_id
_entity_poly.type
_entity_poly.pdbx_seq_one_letter_code
_entity_poly.pdbx_strand_id
1 'polypeptide(L)'
;MRENLKSTVLLKKALDEATKRSEIIAAIATLYVTIVQANVKERTYELLKGHDLVQKILGQKGKIDDVMERLPTAFAAQEEREKYREFLDFDTLTERLRNTNFVSIEFMGVNGEWRLARFIVKSRDAHGNAVDVLYVVRDITEEKSRELMYQKQLKESMEDAHRANLSKTAFLRRMSHDIRTPLNGIVGMIHIAEKYNNDVVKLRECRKKVLQSADYLQNLINNVLDISKLESGSLVLEHKSFDLAELLRNNLTVVAMSAYENGVRFEGGVEASTIRHRYLIGSPVHLSRVLMNLSSNAIKYNHFHGTVNVHCEELSDDGNIAVFQFVCSDTGLGMSEEFQ
;
A
#
# COMPACT_ATOMS: atom_id res chain seq x y z
N MET A 1 60.59 36.64 -31.66
CA MET A 1 59.66 35.64 -32.28
C MET A 1 59.14 34.58 -31.28
N ARG A 2 59.97 33.94 -30.42
CA ARG A 2 59.57 32.88 -29.44
C ARG A 2 58.70 33.42 -28.30
N GLU A 3 58.85 34.67 -27.85
CA GLU A 3 58.00 35.27 -26.78
C GLU A 3 56.60 35.57 -27.25
N ASN A 4 56.39 36.07 -28.47
CA ASN A 4 55.06 36.29 -29.03
C ASN A 4 54.28 34.99 -29.22
N LEU A 5 54.96 33.84 -29.53
CA LEU A 5 54.28 32.57 -29.67
C LEU A 5 53.80 32.00 -28.33
N LYS A 6 54.62 32.16 -27.25
CA LYS A 6 54.20 31.75 -25.88
C LYS A 6 53.02 32.59 -25.38
N SER A 7 53.06 33.90 -25.63
CA SER A 7 51.97 34.79 -25.26
C SER A 7 50.66 34.45 -25.97
N THR A 8 50.72 34.12 -27.27
CA THR A 8 49.53 33.69 -28.05
C THR A 8 48.93 32.37 -27.57
N VAL A 9 49.77 31.41 -27.19
CA VAL A 9 49.32 30.10 -26.67
C VAL A 9 48.68 30.26 -25.30
N LEU A 10 49.25 31.10 -24.41
CA LEU A 10 48.67 31.41 -23.11
C LEU A 10 47.32 32.14 -23.23
N LEU A 11 47.25 33.11 -24.16
CA LEU A 11 45.98 33.82 -24.42
C LEU A 11 44.89 32.91 -24.95
N LYS A 12 45.24 32.00 -25.87
CA LYS A 12 44.29 31.01 -26.40
C LYS A 12 43.79 30.05 -25.30
N LYS A 13 44.68 29.57 -24.43
CA LYS A 13 44.32 28.71 -23.30
C LYS A 13 43.41 29.41 -22.30
N ALA A 14 43.70 30.68 -21.97
CA ALA A 14 42.87 31.51 -21.11
C ALA A 14 41.47 31.77 -21.72
N LEU A 15 41.41 31.99 -23.04
CA LEU A 15 40.16 32.18 -23.75
C LEU A 15 39.33 30.89 -23.75
N ASP A 16 39.93 29.72 -24.03
CA ASP A 16 39.26 28.42 -24.00
C ASP A 16 38.70 28.09 -22.59
N GLU A 17 39.49 28.41 -21.53
CA GLU A 17 39.01 28.25 -20.14
C GLU A 17 37.87 29.21 -19.81
N ALA A 18 37.92 30.46 -20.25
CA ALA A 18 36.84 31.41 -20.06
C ALA A 18 35.56 31.00 -20.79
N THR A 19 35.71 30.49 -22.03
CA THR A 19 34.57 29.96 -22.82
C THR A 19 33.92 28.78 -22.13
N LYS A 20 34.68 27.77 -21.67
CA LYS A 20 34.17 26.61 -20.92
C LYS A 20 33.46 27.04 -19.64
N ARG A 21 34.01 27.98 -18.88
CA ARG A 21 33.36 28.55 -17.68
C ARG A 21 32.03 29.20 -18.02
N SER A 22 32.00 29.97 -19.12
CA SER A 22 30.78 30.64 -19.59
C SER A 22 29.69 29.62 -19.99
N GLU A 23 30.07 28.57 -20.70
CA GLU A 23 29.13 27.46 -21.08
C GLU A 23 28.54 26.75 -19.86
N ILE A 24 29.38 26.45 -18.86
CA ILE A 24 28.92 25.84 -17.60
C ILE A 24 27.96 26.78 -16.87
N ILE A 25 28.30 28.08 -16.77
CA ILE A 25 27.42 29.07 -16.12
C ILE A 25 26.08 29.17 -16.87
N ALA A 26 26.13 29.22 -18.20
CA ALA A 26 24.94 29.27 -19.04
C ALA A 26 24.06 28.02 -18.83
N ALA A 27 24.65 26.83 -18.77
CA ALA A 27 23.93 25.56 -18.49
C ALA A 27 23.30 25.58 -17.09
N ILE A 28 24.03 26.00 -16.05
CA ILE A 28 23.48 26.14 -14.71
C ILE A 28 22.35 27.18 -14.65
N ALA A 29 22.49 28.26 -15.36
CA ALA A 29 21.46 29.31 -15.42
C ALA A 29 20.16 28.84 -16.05
N THR A 30 20.17 27.78 -16.86
CA THR A 30 18.92 27.18 -17.40
C THR A 30 18.00 26.59 -16.32
N LEU A 31 18.57 26.13 -15.20
CA LEU A 31 17.82 25.58 -14.07
C LEU A 31 16.95 26.61 -13.33
N TYR A 32 17.25 27.91 -13.53
CA TYR A 32 16.56 28.98 -12.84
C TYR A 32 15.63 29.74 -13.79
N VAL A 33 14.42 30.01 -13.35
CA VAL A 33 13.44 30.81 -14.09
C VAL A 33 13.67 32.32 -13.90
N THR A 34 14.31 32.69 -12.78
CA THR A 34 14.65 34.06 -12.45
C THR A 34 16.03 34.12 -11.79
N ILE A 35 16.84 35.07 -12.17
CA ILE A 35 18.16 35.41 -11.56
C ILE A 35 18.26 36.93 -11.46
N VAL A 36 18.38 37.42 -10.22
CA VAL A 36 18.55 38.83 -9.92
C VAL A 36 19.84 38.98 -9.09
N GLN A 37 20.70 39.90 -9.47
CA GLN A 37 21.79 40.32 -8.60
C GLN A 37 21.33 41.55 -7.79
N ALA A 38 21.53 41.53 -6.49
CA ALA A 38 21.13 42.62 -5.62
C ALA A 38 22.31 43.06 -4.73
N ASN A 39 22.44 44.36 -4.53
CA ASN A 39 23.33 44.94 -3.54
C ASN A 39 22.53 45.26 -2.29
N VAL A 40 22.86 44.57 -1.19
CA VAL A 40 22.11 44.66 0.07
C VAL A 40 22.25 46.03 0.73
N LYS A 41 23.45 46.61 0.66
CA LYS A 41 23.76 47.92 1.30
C LYS A 41 23.14 49.09 0.54
N GLU A 42 23.27 49.10 -0.79
CA GLU A 42 22.75 50.15 -1.66
C GLU A 42 21.27 50.01 -1.98
N ARG A 43 20.69 48.81 -1.63
CA ARG A 43 19.30 48.46 -1.90
C ARG A 43 18.95 48.59 -3.39
N THR A 44 19.86 48.14 -4.25
CA THR A 44 19.70 48.16 -5.70
C THR A 44 19.72 46.73 -6.26
N TYR A 45 19.10 46.54 -7.41
CA TYR A 45 19.12 45.25 -8.10
C TYR A 45 19.34 45.40 -9.62
N GLU A 46 19.80 44.30 -10.22
CA GLU A 46 19.91 44.12 -11.67
C GLU A 46 19.32 42.75 -12.03
N LEU A 47 18.35 42.73 -12.95
CA LEU A 47 17.75 41.48 -13.49
C LEU A 47 18.69 40.87 -14.53
N LEU A 48 19.24 39.70 -14.23
CA LEU A 48 20.13 38.97 -15.13
C LEU A 48 19.35 37.97 -16.01
N LYS A 49 18.28 37.36 -15.47
CA LYS A 49 17.40 36.46 -16.18
C LYS A 49 15.99 36.53 -15.58
N GLY A 50 14.96 36.55 -16.42
CA GLY A 50 13.55 36.50 -16.00
C GLY A 50 12.65 36.36 -17.23
N HIS A 51 11.49 35.76 -17.03
CA HIS A 51 10.45 35.70 -18.06
C HIS A 51 9.71 37.05 -18.14
N ASP A 52 8.83 37.18 -19.14
CA ASP A 52 8.18 38.48 -19.49
C ASP A 52 7.48 39.16 -18.30
N LEU A 53 6.81 38.41 -17.42
CA LEU A 53 6.14 38.99 -16.27
C LEU A 53 7.13 39.53 -15.25
N VAL A 54 8.27 38.83 -15.02
CA VAL A 54 9.35 39.33 -14.14
C VAL A 54 9.97 40.61 -14.71
N GLN A 55 10.22 40.65 -16.01
CA GLN A 55 10.74 41.82 -16.70
C GLN A 55 9.79 43.01 -16.62
N LYS A 56 8.47 42.77 -16.74
CA LYS A 56 7.46 43.86 -16.61
C LYS A 56 7.39 44.45 -15.21
N ILE A 57 7.59 43.61 -14.17
CA ILE A 57 7.50 44.07 -12.77
C ILE A 57 8.78 44.68 -12.27
N LEU A 58 9.94 44.08 -12.56
CA LEU A 58 11.24 44.49 -12.09
C LEU A 58 11.89 45.51 -13.03
N GLY A 59 11.70 45.45 -14.35
CA GLY A 59 12.56 46.13 -15.32
C GLY A 59 13.96 45.51 -15.31
N GLN A 60 14.91 46.22 -15.93
CA GLN A 60 16.31 45.75 -16.02
C GLN A 60 17.09 46.01 -14.73
N LYS A 61 16.90 47.20 -14.13
CA LYS A 61 17.58 47.66 -12.90
C LYS A 61 16.63 48.56 -12.11
N GLY A 62 16.82 48.63 -10.79
CA GLY A 62 16.01 49.49 -9.95
C GLY A 62 16.40 49.44 -8.48
N LYS A 63 15.59 50.11 -7.66
CA LYS A 63 15.67 50.02 -6.21
C LYS A 63 14.80 48.89 -5.70
N ILE A 64 15.30 48.18 -4.71
CA ILE A 64 14.60 47.02 -4.10
C ILE A 64 13.28 47.48 -3.48
N ASP A 65 13.28 48.61 -2.79
CA ASP A 65 12.11 49.16 -2.10
C ASP A 65 10.92 49.42 -3.03
N ASP A 66 11.18 49.78 -4.31
CA ASP A 66 10.13 50.07 -5.28
C ASP A 66 9.35 48.83 -5.75
N VAL A 67 9.89 47.64 -5.54
CA VAL A 67 9.33 46.39 -6.08
C VAL A 67 8.90 45.38 -5.01
N MET A 68 9.40 45.52 -3.78
CA MET A 68 9.21 44.53 -2.71
C MET A 68 7.77 44.24 -2.39
N GLU A 69 6.88 45.23 -2.32
CA GLU A 69 5.47 45.04 -2.02
C GLU A 69 4.69 44.35 -3.16
N ARG A 70 5.16 44.48 -4.39
CA ARG A 70 4.51 43.93 -5.57
C ARG A 70 4.83 42.46 -5.81
N LEU A 71 6.03 42.01 -5.42
CA LEU A 71 6.51 40.65 -5.68
C LEU A 71 5.65 39.57 -5.03
N PRO A 72 5.26 39.65 -3.74
CA PRO A 72 4.42 38.62 -3.11
C PRO A 72 3.06 38.47 -3.77
N THR A 73 2.44 39.60 -4.16
CA THR A 73 1.13 39.57 -4.81
C THR A 73 1.21 39.06 -6.24
N ALA A 74 2.30 39.31 -6.94
CA ALA A 74 2.48 38.92 -8.34
C ALA A 74 2.89 37.46 -8.52
N PHE A 75 3.63 36.89 -7.56
CA PHE A 75 4.28 35.59 -7.75
C PHE A 75 3.87 34.49 -6.76
N ALA A 76 3.34 34.84 -5.57
CA ALA A 76 2.94 33.85 -4.57
C ALA A 76 1.43 33.68 -4.50
N ALA A 77 0.97 32.44 -4.31
CA ALA A 77 -0.41 32.13 -3.99
C ALA A 77 -0.85 32.89 -2.72
N GLN A 78 -2.13 33.15 -2.58
CA GLN A 78 -2.67 34.01 -1.53
C GLN A 78 -2.20 33.61 -0.13
N GLU A 79 -2.19 32.31 0.14
CA GLU A 79 -1.81 31.73 1.44
C GLU A 79 -0.30 31.85 1.72
N GLU A 80 0.52 31.94 0.68
CA GLU A 80 2.00 31.98 0.78
C GLU A 80 2.56 33.41 0.77
N ARG A 81 1.74 34.43 0.53
CA ARG A 81 2.19 35.83 0.32
C ARG A 81 2.92 36.40 1.53
N GLU A 82 2.45 36.13 2.75
CA GLU A 82 3.04 36.64 3.98
C GLU A 82 4.41 36.01 4.21
N LYS A 83 4.51 34.71 4.13
CA LYS A 83 5.73 33.92 4.23
C LYS A 83 6.75 34.34 3.17
N TYR A 84 6.29 34.60 1.94
CA TYR A 84 7.17 35.07 0.87
C TYR A 84 7.62 36.52 1.07
N ARG A 85 6.77 37.42 1.63
CA ARG A 85 7.12 38.77 2.01
C ARG A 85 8.21 38.79 3.09
N GLU A 86 8.06 37.99 4.15
CA GLU A 86 9.06 37.84 5.20
C GLU A 86 10.40 37.34 4.64
N PHE A 87 10.36 36.41 3.70
CA PHE A 87 11.58 35.91 3.04
C PHE A 87 12.27 36.98 2.23
N LEU A 88 11.55 37.85 1.54
CA LEU A 88 12.09 38.94 0.74
C LEU A 88 12.58 40.10 1.56
N ASP A 89 12.32 40.19 2.86
CA ASP A 89 12.71 41.30 3.71
C ASP A 89 14.24 41.49 3.74
N PHE A 90 14.72 42.60 3.16
CA PHE A 90 16.12 42.95 3.07
C PHE A 90 16.68 43.53 4.39
N ASP A 91 15.83 44.01 5.31
CA ASP A 91 16.28 44.54 6.60
C ASP A 91 16.82 43.43 7.50
N THR A 92 16.24 42.24 7.39
CA THR A 92 16.68 41.03 8.12
C THR A 92 17.66 40.15 7.33
N LEU A 93 17.84 40.41 6.02
CA LEU A 93 18.60 39.51 5.14
C LEU A 93 20.08 39.42 5.53
N THR A 94 20.70 40.52 5.94
CA THR A 94 22.12 40.54 6.37
C THR A 94 22.35 39.63 7.58
N GLU A 95 21.46 39.66 8.57
CA GLU A 95 21.55 38.83 9.76
C GLU A 95 21.30 37.36 9.40
N ARG A 96 20.27 37.05 8.58
CA ARG A 96 19.96 35.68 8.11
C ARG A 96 21.11 35.07 7.32
N LEU A 97 21.90 35.87 6.59
CA LEU A 97 23.04 35.40 5.80
C LEU A 97 24.40 35.47 6.56
N ARG A 98 24.43 35.88 7.82
CA ARG A 98 25.69 36.11 8.57
C ARG A 98 26.54 34.85 8.68
N ASN A 99 25.93 33.74 8.99
CA ASN A 99 26.61 32.44 9.23
C ASN A 99 26.35 31.41 8.14
N THR A 100 25.71 31.77 7.04
CA THR A 100 25.36 30.86 5.96
C THR A 100 25.63 31.50 4.60
N ASN A 101 25.92 30.70 3.59
CA ASN A 101 26.11 31.16 2.24
C ASN A 101 24.82 31.36 1.46
N PHE A 102 23.70 30.84 1.97
CA PHE A 102 22.39 31.00 1.36
C PHE A 102 21.27 30.85 2.40
N VAL A 103 20.12 31.42 2.06
CA VAL A 103 18.81 31.14 2.67
C VAL A 103 17.80 30.80 1.57
N SER A 104 16.83 29.94 1.85
CA SER A 104 15.87 29.52 0.84
C SER A 104 14.48 29.32 1.40
N ILE A 105 13.48 29.40 0.54
CA ILE A 105 12.08 29.15 0.82
C ILE A 105 11.44 28.40 -0.33
N GLU A 106 10.58 27.45 0.01
CA GLU A 106 9.65 26.85 -0.93
C GLU A 106 8.28 27.51 -0.77
N PHE A 107 7.65 27.84 -1.88
CA PHE A 107 6.33 28.46 -1.90
C PHE A 107 5.55 28.07 -3.14
N MET A 108 4.22 28.14 -3.04
CA MET A 108 3.33 27.92 -4.18
C MET A 108 3.14 29.23 -4.92
N GLY A 109 3.36 29.22 -6.22
CA GLY A 109 3.11 30.33 -7.11
C GLY A 109 1.62 30.53 -7.41
N VAL A 110 1.29 31.69 -8.01
CA VAL A 110 -0.11 32.06 -8.33
C VAL A 110 -0.84 31.11 -9.27
N ASN A 111 -0.12 30.35 -10.08
CA ASN A 111 -0.68 29.35 -11.02
C ASN A 111 -0.63 27.92 -10.45
N GLY A 112 -0.29 27.75 -9.17
CA GLY A 112 -0.21 26.42 -8.51
C GLY A 112 1.11 25.68 -8.71
N GLU A 113 2.12 26.30 -9.31
CA GLU A 113 3.47 25.76 -9.44
C GLU A 113 4.28 25.89 -8.15
N TRP A 114 5.06 24.86 -7.79
CA TRP A 114 5.98 24.95 -6.67
C TRP A 114 7.29 25.63 -7.08
N ARG A 115 7.72 26.62 -6.30
CA ARG A 115 8.92 27.38 -6.54
C ARG A 115 9.86 27.33 -5.34
N LEU A 116 11.16 27.26 -5.63
CA LEU A 116 12.25 27.42 -4.67
C LEU A 116 12.91 28.75 -4.94
N ALA A 117 12.77 29.73 -4.04
CA ALA A 117 13.52 30.96 -4.05
C ALA A 117 14.72 30.87 -3.10
N ARG A 118 15.84 31.46 -3.49
CA ARG A 118 17.08 31.46 -2.70
C ARG A 118 17.83 32.75 -2.85
N PHE A 119 18.31 33.28 -1.72
CA PHE A 119 19.38 34.29 -1.70
C PHE A 119 20.70 33.58 -1.48
N ILE A 120 21.68 33.82 -2.36
CA ILE A 120 23.03 33.24 -2.34
C ILE A 120 24.02 34.40 -2.21
N VAL A 121 24.92 34.35 -1.23
CA VAL A 121 25.95 35.35 -1.03
C VAL A 121 26.96 35.28 -2.17
N LYS A 122 27.15 36.40 -2.87
CA LYS A 122 28.15 36.58 -3.93
C LYS A 122 29.44 37.23 -3.38
N SER A 123 29.29 38.24 -2.51
CA SER A 123 30.43 38.94 -1.88
C SER A 123 30.10 39.35 -0.45
N ARG A 124 31.16 39.50 0.38
CA ARG A 124 31.08 39.95 1.77
C ARG A 124 32.01 41.12 1.99
N ASP A 125 31.67 41.99 2.95
CA ASP A 125 32.56 43.04 3.42
C ASP A 125 33.65 42.51 4.37
N ALA A 126 34.54 43.43 4.83
CA ALA A 126 35.61 43.10 5.79
C ALA A 126 35.09 42.60 7.16
N HIS A 127 33.82 42.83 7.49
CA HIS A 127 33.14 42.39 8.72
C HIS A 127 32.36 41.10 8.54
N GLY A 128 32.39 40.51 7.34
CA GLY A 128 31.70 39.27 7.02
C GLY A 128 30.22 39.43 6.63
N ASN A 129 29.70 40.64 6.52
CA ASN A 129 28.33 40.90 6.11
C ASN A 129 28.16 40.71 4.60
N ALA A 130 27.03 40.19 4.18
CA ALA A 130 26.70 40.06 2.76
C ALA A 130 26.53 41.44 2.11
N VAL A 131 27.28 41.70 1.03
CA VAL A 131 27.21 42.93 0.23
C VAL A 131 26.41 42.69 -1.04
N ASP A 132 26.86 41.76 -1.85
CA ASP A 132 26.14 41.36 -3.05
C ASP A 132 25.55 39.94 -2.88
N VAL A 133 24.31 39.78 -3.28
CA VAL A 133 23.61 38.52 -3.27
C VAL A 133 23.01 38.23 -4.65
N LEU A 134 22.88 36.95 -4.96
CA LEU A 134 22.06 36.47 -6.07
C LEU A 134 20.72 35.98 -5.50
N TYR A 135 19.64 36.56 -5.94
CA TYR A 135 18.32 36.03 -5.75
C TYR A 135 17.98 35.17 -6.96
N VAL A 136 17.70 33.90 -6.73
CA VAL A 136 17.39 32.93 -7.79
C VAL A 136 16.09 32.20 -7.48
N VAL A 137 15.29 31.93 -8.51
CA VAL A 137 14.05 31.14 -8.41
C VAL A 137 14.13 29.99 -9.36
N ARG A 138 13.81 28.78 -8.85
CA ARG A 138 13.72 27.56 -9.63
C ARG A 138 12.31 26.99 -9.52
N ASP A 139 11.82 26.41 -10.61
CA ASP A 139 10.63 25.57 -10.59
C ASP A 139 10.98 24.20 -10.00
N ILE A 140 10.24 23.77 -9.01
CA ILE A 140 10.38 22.48 -8.31
C ILE A 140 9.09 21.67 -8.31
N THR A 141 8.16 21.99 -9.23
CA THR A 141 6.84 21.37 -9.27
C THR A 141 6.91 19.86 -9.49
N GLU A 142 7.79 19.40 -10.39
CA GLU A 142 7.97 17.97 -10.63
C GLU A 142 8.57 17.24 -9.43
N GLU A 143 9.59 17.83 -8.80
CA GLU A 143 10.22 17.26 -7.61
C GLU A 143 9.22 17.15 -6.46
N LYS A 144 8.45 18.22 -6.25
CA LYS A 144 7.45 18.29 -5.16
C LYS A 144 6.28 17.34 -5.40
N SER A 145 5.82 17.24 -6.64
CA SER A 145 4.76 16.30 -7.03
C SER A 145 5.20 14.85 -6.82
N ARG A 146 6.43 14.52 -7.18
CA ARG A 146 7.01 13.19 -6.92
C ARG A 146 7.13 12.90 -5.44
N GLU A 147 7.64 13.84 -4.64
CA GLU A 147 7.74 13.70 -3.19
C GLU A 147 6.38 13.41 -2.55
N LEU A 148 5.36 14.22 -2.88
CA LEU A 148 3.99 14.04 -2.37
C LEU A 148 3.38 12.70 -2.79
N MET A 149 3.64 12.26 -4.02
CA MET A 149 3.17 10.96 -4.51
C MET A 149 3.83 9.81 -3.74
N TYR A 150 5.14 9.86 -3.50
CA TYR A 150 5.83 8.86 -2.70
C TYR A 150 5.35 8.83 -1.25
N GLN A 151 5.13 9.98 -0.63
CA GLN A 151 4.59 10.07 0.73
C GLN A 151 3.21 9.45 0.82
N LYS A 152 2.35 9.71 -0.17
CA LYS A 152 1.00 9.11 -0.25
C LYS A 152 1.08 7.58 -0.40
N GLN A 153 1.89 7.07 -1.32
CA GLN A 153 2.06 5.63 -1.53
C GLN A 153 2.63 4.93 -0.29
N LEU A 154 3.59 5.56 0.38
CA LEU A 154 4.16 5.03 1.62
C LEU A 154 3.10 4.93 2.73
N LYS A 155 2.29 5.98 2.88
CA LYS A 155 1.20 6.01 3.86
C LYS A 155 0.18 4.90 3.58
N GLU A 156 -0.28 4.76 2.34
CA GLU A 156 -1.22 3.71 1.92
C GLU A 156 -0.65 2.31 2.20
N SER A 157 0.62 2.07 1.84
CA SER A 157 1.29 0.79 2.11
C SER A 157 1.43 0.49 3.61
N MET A 158 1.70 1.51 4.43
CA MET A 158 1.76 1.35 5.89
C MET A 158 0.39 1.01 6.49
N GLU A 159 -0.68 1.65 6.01
CA GLU A 159 -2.05 1.38 6.46
C GLU A 159 -2.49 -0.04 6.08
N ASP A 160 -2.14 -0.51 4.87
CA ASP A 160 -2.43 -1.88 4.42
C ASP A 160 -1.66 -2.91 5.25
N ALA A 161 -0.37 -2.70 5.48
CA ALA A 161 0.45 -3.56 6.32
C ALA A 161 -0.07 -3.60 7.78
N HIS A 162 -0.51 -2.47 8.31
CA HIS A 162 -1.10 -2.39 9.65
C HIS A 162 -2.41 -3.16 9.73
N ARG A 163 -3.31 -3.02 8.76
CA ARG A 163 -4.57 -3.78 8.67
C ARG A 163 -4.32 -5.29 8.61
N ALA A 164 -3.39 -5.71 7.77
CA ALA A 164 -2.99 -7.12 7.66
C ALA A 164 -2.46 -7.67 8.99
N ASN A 165 -1.62 -6.90 9.70
CA ASN A 165 -1.06 -7.31 11.00
C ASN A 165 -2.13 -7.41 12.09
N LEU A 166 -3.09 -6.47 12.14
CA LEU A 166 -4.23 -6.54 13.07
C LEU A 166 -5.09 -7.77 12.80
N SER A 167 -5.39 -8.05 11.52
CA SER A 167 -6.15 -9.24 11.12
C SER A 167 -5.44 -10.53 11.54
N LYS A 168 -4.12 -10.62 11.31
CA LYS A 168 -3.29 -11.76 11.74
C LYS A 168 -3.30 -11.94 13.25
N THR A 169 -3.19 -10.86 14.01
CA THR A 169 -3.22 -10.90 15.49
C THR A 169 -4.58 -11.36 16.01
N ALA A 170 -5.67 -10.84 15.42
CA ALA A 170 -7.03 -11.26 15.77
C ALA A 170 -7.28 -12.74 15.42
N PHE A 171 -6.74 -13.21 14.30
CA PHE A 171 -6.79 -14.63 13.90
C PHE A 171 -6.07 -15.51 14.92
N LEU A 172 -4.83 -15.20 15.28
CA LEU A 172 -4.05 -15.97 16.26
C LEU A 172 -4.74 -16.03 17.63
N ARG A 173 -5.34 -14.91 18.06
CA ARG A 173 -6.11 -14.86 19.31
C ARG A 173 -7.32 -15.79 19.29
N ARG A 174 -8.09 -15.77 18.20
CA ARG A 174 -9.24 -16.68 18.01
C ARG A 174 -8.78 -18.14 17.99
N MET A 175 -7.73 -18.46 17.23
CA MET A 175 -7.16 -19.80 17.17
C MET A 175 -6.72 -20.32 18.54
N SER A 176 -6.06 -19.47 19.34
CA SER A 176 -5.65 -19.83 20.70
C SER A 176 -6.84 -20.16 21.61
N HIS A 177 -7.94 -19.41 21.48
CA HIS A 177 -9.17 -19.68 22.21
C HIS A 177 -9.81 -21.00 21.75
N ASP A 178 -9.91 -21.21 20.45
CA ASP A 178 -10.58 -22.38 19.85
C ASP A 178 -9.81 -23.68 20.06
N ILE A 179 -8.49 -23.62 20.22
CA ILE A 179 -7.64 -24.74 20.65
C ILE A 179 -7.83 -25.02 22.15
N ARG A 180 -7.91 -23.98 22.99
CA ARG A 180 -8.01 -24.14 24.44
C ARG A 180 -9.32 -24.80 24.87
N THR A 181 -10.42 -24.49 24.20
CA THR A 181 -11.76 -25.00 24.57
C THR A 181 -11.85 -26.51 24.50
N PRO A 182 -11.55 -27.20 23.35
CA PRO A 182 -11.58 -28.67 23.29
C PRO A 182 -10.51 -29.32 24.17
N LEU A 183 -9.33 -28.68 24.32
CA LEU A 183 -8.28 -29.19 25.18
C LEU A 183 -8.74 -29.25 26.65
N ASN A 184 -9.35 -28.16 27.15
CA ASN A 184 -9.93 -28.13 28.51
C ASN A 184 -11.07 -29.13 28.63
N GLY A 185 -11.87 -29.35 27.56
CA GLY A 185 -12.89 -30.40 27.51
C GLY A 185 -12.30 -31.80 27.69
N ILE A 186 -11.22 -32.12 26.99
CA ILE A 186 -10.51 -33.41 27.11
C ILE A 186 -10.02 -33.59 28.55
N VAL A 187 -9.27 -32.59 29.08
CA VAL A 187 -8.72 -32.66 30.44
C VAL A 187 -9.83 -32.82 31.47
N GLY A 188 -10.91 -32.03 31.36
CA GLY A 188 -12.05 -32.11 32.26
C GLY A 188 -12.76 -33.47 32.24
N MET A 189 -12.95 -34.08 31.04
CA MET A 189 -13.55 -35.40 30.92
C MET A 189 -12.67 -36.52 31.48
N ILE A 190 -11.34 -36.40 31.38
CA ILE A 190 -10.37 -37.32 31.99
C ILE A 190 -10.50 -37.26 33.52
N HIS A 191 -10.51 -36.06 34.14
CA HIS A 191 -10.69 -35.91 35.59
C HIS A 191 -12.04 -36.47 36.08
N ILE A 192 -13.11 -36.31 35.30
CA ILE A 192 -14.42 -36.90 35.61
C ILE A 192 -14.33 -38.41 35.53
N ALA A 193 -13.71 -38.99 34.50
CA ALA A 193 -13.52 -40.41 34.38
C ALA A 193 -12.73 -41.04 35.53
N GLU A 194 -11.69 -40.37 35.98
CA GLU A 194 -10.90 -40.78 37.16
C GLU A 194 -11.76 -40.85 38.44
N LYS A 195 -12.64 -39.84 38.65
CA LYS A 195 -13.52 -39.76 39.82
C LYS A 195 -14.62 -40.86 39.80
N TYR A 196 -15.08 -41.23 38.62
CA TYR A 196 -16.16 -42.19 38.43
C TYR A 196 -15.69 -43.53 37.79
N ASN A 197 -14.51 -44.03 38.18
CA ASN A 197 -13.81 -45.17 37.60
C ASN A 197 -14.62 -46.48 37.63
N ASN A 198 -15.59 -46.61 38.52
CA ASN A 198 -16.47 -47.79 38.63
C ASN A 198 -17.82 -47.64 37.89
N ASP A 199 -18.12 -46.51 37.34
CA ASP A 199 -19.37 -46.25 36.58
C ASP A 199 -19.13 -46.39 35.08
N VAL A 200 -19.46 -47.57 34.55
CA VAL A 200 -19.23 -47.92 33.13
C VAL A 200 -19.98 -46.98 32.18
N VAL A 201 -21.17 -46.50 32.56
CA VAL A 201 -21.98 -45.60 31.72
C VAL A 201 -21.28 -44.23 31.62
N LYS A 202 -20.89 -43.64 32.75
CA LYS A 202 -20.15 -42.36 32.77
C LYS A 202 -18.82 -42.48 32.08
N LEU A 203 -18.08 -43.56 32.24
CA LEU A 203 -16.83 -43.80 31.52
C LEU A 203 -17.02 -43.80 30.01
N ARG A 204 -18.10 -44.41 29.51
CA ARG A 204 -18.43 -44.44 28.09
C ARG A 204 -18.77 -43.06 27.56
N GLU A 205 -19.53 -42.28 28.32
CA GLU A 205 -19.83 -40.87 27.97
C GLU A 205 -18.56 -40.00 27.94
N CYS A 206 -17.70 -40.13 28.95
CA CYS A 206 -16.41 -39.41 29.00
C CYS A 206 -15.55 -39.76 27.77
N ARG A 207 -15.40 -41.04 27.43
CA ARG A 207 -14.64 -41.48 26.23
C ARG A 207 -15.19 -40.84 24.97
N LYS A 208 -16.55 -40.88 24.79
CA LYS A 208 -17.20 -40.30 23.61
C LYS A 208 -16.88 -38.79 23.48
N LYS A 209 -16.97 -38.02 24.59
CA LYS A 209 -16.68 -36.60 24.61
C LYS A 209 -15.20 -36.29 24.37
N VAL A 210 -14.28 -37.10 24.92
CA VAL A 210 -12.84 -36.98 24.65
C VAL A 210 -12.52 -37.18 23.18
N LEU A 211 -13.07 -38.24 22.56
CA LEU A 211 -12.88 -38.50 21.12
C LEU A 211 -13.44 -37.37 20.28
N GLN A 212 -14.65 -36.89 20.54
CA GLN A 212 -15.25 -35.77 19.82
C GLN A 212 -14.39 -34.49 19.93
N SER A 213 -13.85 -34.20 21.12
CA SER A 213 -12.99 -33.02 21.31
C SER A 213 -11.63 -33.18 20.63
N ALA A 214 -11.08 -34.39 20.59
CA ALA A 214 -9.83 -34.69 19.88
C ALA A 214 -9.99 -34.57 18.36
N ASP A 215 -11.08 -35.12 17.79
CA ASP A 215 -11.40 -35.00 16.37
C ASP A 215 -11.61 -33.54 15.97
N TYR A 216 -12.29 -32.73 16.79
CA TYR A 216 -12.48 -31.32 16.57
C TYR A 216 -11.13 -30.58 16.56
N LEU A 217 -10.25 -30.86 17.54
CA LEU A 217 -8.92 -30.26 17.63
C LEU A 217 -8.04 -30.61 16.43
N GLN A 218 -8.08 -31.86 15.98
CA GLN A 218 -7.35 -32.32 14.80
C GLN A 218 -7.82 -31.58 13.53
N ASN A 219 -9.11 -31.42 13.35
CA ASN A 219 -9.68 -30.67 12.23
C ASN A 219 -9.27 -29.20 12.28
N LEU A 220 -9.27 -28.58 13.46
CA LEU A 220 -8.84 -27.19 13.64
C LEU A 220 -7.36 -27.01 13.24
N ILE A 221 -6.48 -27.90 13.70
CA ILE A 221 -5.04 -27.85 13.36
C ILE A 221 -4.85 -28.01 11.84
N ASN A 222 -5.55 -28.95 11.21
CA ASN A 222 -5.48 -29.15 9.76
C ASN A 222 -5.92 -27.89 9.01
N ASN A 223 -6.99 -27.23 9.45
CA ASN A 223 -7.46 -25.98 8.85
C ASN A 223 -6.42 -24.86 8.96
N VAL A 224 -5.73 -24.72 10.11
CA VAL A 224 -4.65 -23.71 10.30
C VAL A 224 -3.47 -24.01 9.37
N LEU A 225 -3.06 -25.28 9.24
CA LEU A 225 -1.99 -25.69 8.33
C LEU A 225 -2.35 -25.41 6.87
N ASP A 226 -3.61 -25.62 6.48
CA ASP A 226 -4.06 -25.32 5.12
C ASP A 226 -4.06 -23.82 4.82
N ILE A 227 -4.52 -22.98 5.76
CA ILE A 227 -4.45 -21.53 5.63
C ILE A 227 -2.99 -21.09 5.47
N SER A 228 -2.08 -21.63 6.30
CA SER A 228 -0.65 -21.32 6.20
C SER A 228 -0.04 -21.72 4.84
N LYS A 229 -0.44 -22.87 4.29
CA LYS A 229 -0.01 -23.32 2.95
C LYS A 229 -0.58 -22.45 1.83
N LEU A 230 -1.82 -21.97 1.96
CA LEU A 230 -2.45 -21.05 1.02
C LEU A 230 -1.75 -19.70 1.03
N GLU A 231 -1.52 -19.11 2.23
CA GLU A 231 -0.82 -17.83 2.37
C GLU A 231 0.62 -17.85 1.84
N SER A 232 1.33 -18.96 2.03
CA SER A 232 2.70 -19.13 1.52
C SER A 232 2.78 -19.48 0.03
N GLY A 233 1.64 -19.71 -0.64
CA GLY A 233 1.62 -20.19 -2.02
C GLY A 233 2.20 -21.61 -2.19
N SER A 234 2.41 -22.34 -1.09
CA SER A 234 3.02 -23.69 -1.10
C SER A 234 1.99 -24.82 -1.26
N LEU A 235 0.71 -24.48 -1.47
CA LEU A 235 -0.31 -25.46 -1.72
C LEU A 235 -0.08 -26.11 -3.09
N VAL A 236 0.25 -27.40 -3.09
CA VAL A 236 0.39 -28.20 -4.31
C VAL A 236 -0.91 -28.96 -4.54
N LEU A 237 -1.61 -28.61 -5.61
CA LEU A 237 -2.79 -29.37 -6.04
C LEU A 237 -2.34 -30.69 -6.69
N GLU A 238 -3.01 -31.76 -6.32
CA GLU A 238 -2.79 -33.06 -6.96
C GLU A 238 -3.34 -33.04 -8.40
N HIS A 239 -2.64 -33.74 -9.30
CA HIS A 239 -3.11 -34.00 -10.66
C HIS A 239 -3.40 -35.50 -10.79
N LYS A 240 -4.55 -35.93 -10.23
CA LYS A 240 -4.98 -37.33 -10.26
C LYS A 240 -6.23 -37.47 -11.11
N SER A 241 -6.33 -38.61 -11.82
CA SER A 241 -7.57 -39.00 -12.48
C SER A 241 -8.59 -39.46 -11.42
N PHE A 242 -9.79 -38.96 -11.50
CA PHE A 242 -10.89 -39.36 -10.60
C PHE A 242 -12.26 -39.31 -11.30
N ASP A 243 -13.22 -40.02 -10.73
CA ASP A 243 -14.61 -40.01 -11.14
C ASP A 243 -15.38 -38.96 -10.31
N LEU A 244 -15.80 -37.87 -10.95
CA LEU A 244 -16.53 -36.78 -10.29
C LEU A 244 -17.86 -37.23 -9.70
N ALA A 245 -18.60 -38.11 -10.42
CA ALA A 245 -19.88 -38.59 -9.96
C ALA A 245 -19.74 -39.49 -8.70
N GLU A 246 -18.68 -40.30 -8.65
CA GLU A 246 -18.37 -41.11 -7.48
C GLU A 246 -17.93 -40.25 -6.29
N LEU A 247 -17.08 -39.28 -6.52
CA LEU A 247 -16.64 -38.32 -5.50
C LEU A 247 -17.84 -37.58 -4.90
N LEU A 248 -18.73 -37.05 -5.74
CA LEU A 248 -19.96 -36.41 -5.27
C LEU A 248 -20.85 -37.37 -4.47
N ARG A 249 -21.09 -38.55 -4.97
CA ARG A 249 -21.92 -39.55 -4.28
C ARG A 249 -21.40 -39.87 -2.88
N ASN A 250 -20.08 -40.07 -2.75
CA ASN A 250 -19.44 -40.35 -1.47
C ASN A 250 -19.56 -39.16 -0.50
N ASN A 251 -19.28 -37.93 -0.94
CA ASN A 251 -19.41 -36.75 -0.11
C ASN A 251 -20.85 -36.45 0.28
N LEU A 252 -21.78 -36.50 -0.68
CA LEU A 252 -23.19 -36.16 -0.43
C LEU A 252 -23.90 -37.22 0.46
N THR A 253 -23.45 -38.48 0.45
CA THR A 253 -23.92 -39.49 1.41
C THR A 253 -23.60 -39.10 2.85
N VAL A 254 -22.39 -38.61 3.11
CA VAL A 254 -21.98 -38.12 4.43
C VAL A 254 -22.74 -36.84 4.82
N VAL A 255 -22.95 -35.94 3.87
CA VAL A 255 -23.75 -34.72 4.07
C VAL A 255 -25.19 -35.04 4.42
N ALA A 256 -25.84 -35.97 3.69
CA ALA A 256 -27.23 -36.40 3.94
C ALA A 256 -27.38 -37.01 5.34
N MET A 257 -26.43 -37.85 5.76
CA MET A 257 -26.42 -38.43 7.10
C MET A 257 -26.29 -37.36 8.20
N SER A 258 -25.36 -36.43 8.02
CA SER A 258 -25.19 -35.32 8.95
C SER A 258 -26.42 -34.40 9.00
N ALA A 259 -27.03 -34.09 7.86
CA ALA A 259 -28.27 -33.32 7.80
C ALA A 259 -29.40 -33.99 8.58
N TYR A 260 -29.58 -35.32 8.39
CA TYR A 260 -30.58 -36.10 9.13
C TYR A 260 -30.35 -36.05 10.65
N GLU A 261 -29.12 -36.21 11.11
CA GLU A 261 -28.78 -36.16 12.53
C GLU A 261 -29.06 -34.76 13.16
N ASN A 262 -28.99 -33.72 12.36
CA ASN A 262 -29.25 -32.34 12.80
C ASN A 262 -30.70 -31.88 12.55
N GLY A 263 -31.59 -32.76 12.06
CA GLY A 263 -32.99 -32.42 11.78
C GLY A 263 -33.16 -31.46 10.60
N VAL A 264 -32.21 -31.46 9.67
CA VAL A 264 -32.22 -30.67 8.42
C VAL A 264 -32.56 -31.59 7.25
N ARG A 265 -33.41 -31.14 6.33
CA ARG A 265 -33.76 -31.90 5.13
C ARG A 265 -32.64 -31.71 4.09
N PHE A 266 -32.14 -32.84 3.60
CA PHE A 266 -31.18 -32.82 2.49
C PHE A 266 -31.95 -33.04 1.17
N GLU A 267 -31.76 -32.11 0.23
CA GLU A 267 -32.28 -32.16 -1.13
C GLU A 267 -31.10 -32.01 -2.08
N GLY A 268 -30.97 -32.86 -3.07
CA GLY A 268 -29.84 -32.82 -4.00
C GLY A 268 -29.22 -34.18 -4.20
N GLY A 269 -28.12 -34.22 -4.90
CA GLY A 269 -27.45 -35.48 -5.22
C GLY A 269 -26.83 -35.47 -6.61
N VAL A 270 -26.29 -36.62 -6.99
CA VAL A 270 -25.73 -36.84 -8.33
C VAL A 270 -26.83 -36.79 -9.40
N GLU A 271 -28.02 -37.26 -9.05
CA GLU A 271 -29.21 -37.29 -9.93
C GLU A 271 -29.73 -35.87 -10.24
N ALA A 272 -29.52 -34.92 -9.35
CA ALA A 272 -29.84 -33.51 -9.56
C ALA A 272 -28.71 -32.73 -10.30
N SER A 273 -27.61 -33.40 -10.62
CA SER A 273 -26.43 -32.82 -11.22
C SER A 273 -26.35 -33.09 -12.72
N THR A 274 -25.90 -32.09 -13.49
CA THR A 274 -25.69 -32.22 -14.94
C THR A 274 -24.21 -32.42 -15.21
N ILE A 275 -23.74 -33.66 -15.31
CA ILE A 275 -22.34 -34.02 -15.52
C ILE A 275 -22.22 -34.82 -16.82
N ARG A 276 -21.59 -34.23 -17.85
CA ARG A 276 -21.29 -34.87 -19.14
C ARG A 276 -19.93 -35.57 -19.08
N HIS A 277 -18.93 -34.87 -18.52
CA HIS A 277 -17.57 -35.38 -18.37
C HIS A 277 -17.34 -35.88 -16.94
N ARG A 278 -17.45 -37.19 -16.79
CA ARG A 278 -17.38 -37.85 -15.49
C ARG A 278 -15.96 -38.05 -14.98
N TYR A 279 -15.03 -38.37 -15.89
CA TYR A 279 -13.63 -38.64 -15.56
C TYR A 279 -12.77 -37.41 -15.77
N LEU A 280 -12.18 -36.91 -14.71
CA LEU A 280 -11.44 -35.68 -14.69
C LEU A 280 -10.01 -35.88 -14.15
N ILE A 281 -9.10 -34.99 -14.53
CA ILE A 281 -7.78 -34.87 -13.90
C ILE A 281 -7.79 -33.62 -13.03
N GLY A 282 -7.48 -33.77 -11.76
CA GLY A 282 -7.48 -32.66 -10.80
C GLY A 282 -7.10 -33.11 -9.40
N SER A 283 -7.55 -32.35 -8.41
CA SER A 283 -7.28 -32.64 -6.99
C SER A 283 -8.57 -33.03 -6.25
N PRO A 284 -8.92 -34.34 -6.23
CA PRO A 284 -10.16 -34.84 -5.61
C PRO A 284 -10.21 -34.54 -4.11
N VAL A 285 -9.08 -34.60 -3.42
CA VAL A 285 -8.99 -34.32 -1.97
C VAL A 285 -9.38 -32.87 -1.66
N HIS A 286 -8.87 -31.91 -2.42
CA HIS A 286 -9.18 -30.49 -2.21
C HIS A 286 -10.63 -30.18 -2.60
N LEU A 287 -11.12 -30.76 -3.69
CA LEU A 287 -12.51 -30.61 -4.10
C LEU A 287 -13.48 -31.16 -3.04
N SER A 288 -13.23 -32.37 -2.55
CA SER A 288 -14.00 -32.95 -1.43
C SER A 288 -14.01 -32.04 -0.22
N ARG A 289 -12.87 -31.47 0.15
CA ARG A 289 -12.75 -30.58 1.31
C ARG A 289 -13.58 -29.31 1.14
N VAL A 290 -13.57 -28.69 -0.04
CA VAL A 290 -14.41 -27.51 -0.34
C VAL A 290 -15.90 -27.87 -0.20
N LEU A 291 -16.33 -28.96 -0.82
CA LEU A 291 -17.72 -29.43 -0.77
C LEU A 291 -18.18 -29.73 0.66
N MET A 292 -17.35 -30.44 1.43
CA MET A 292 -17.67 -30.79 2.83
C MET A 292 -17.73 -29.55 3.72
N ASN A 293 -16.83 -28.57 3.53
CA ASN A 293 -16.84 -27.32 4.29
C ASN A 293 -18.12 -26.49 4.03
N LEU A 294 -18.50 -26.33 2.76
CA LEU A 294 -19.71 -25.59 2.42
C LEU A 294 -20.97 -26.31 2.95
N SER A 295 -21.07 -27.61 2.72
CA SER A 295 -22.22 -28.40 3.15
C SER A 295 -22.36 -28.49 4.68
N SER A 296 -21.24 -28.64 5.41
CA SER A 296 -21.25 -28.64 6.87
C SER A 296 -21.67 -27.30 7.45
N ASN A 297 -21.26 -26.19 6.83
CA ASN A 297 -21.72 -24.85 7.22
C ASN A 297 -23.21 -24.66 6.96
N ALA A 298 -23.69 -25.08 5.80
CA ALA A 298 -25.11 -25.06 5.44
C ALA A 298 -26.01 -25.86 6.43
N ILE A 299 -25.50 -26.98 6.97
CA ILE A 299 -26.19 -27.74 8.01
C ILE A 299 -26.10 -27.07 9.37
N LYS A 300 -24.87 -26.65 9.78
CA LYS A 300 -24.58 -26.10 11.11
C LYS A 300 -25.36 -24.82 11.40
N TYR A 301 -25.50 -23.95 10.39
CA TYR A 301 -26.17 -22.65 10.51
C TYR A 301 -27.62 -22.67 10.01
N ASN A 302 -28.21 -23.86 9.82
CA ASN A 302 -29.59 -24.04 9.41
C ASN A 302 -30.56 -24.10 10.60
N HIS A 303 -31.85 -23.96 10.30
CA HIS A 303 -32.93 -24.14 11.25
C HIS A 303 -33.31 -25.62 11.33
N PHE A 304 -33.90 -26.02 12.47
CA PHE A 304 -34.54 -27.30 12.58
C PHE A 304 -35.70 -27.39 11.56
N HIS A 305 -35.78 -28.48 10.79
CA HIS A 305 -36.61 -28.66 9.59
C HIS A 305 -36.28 -27.76 8.39
N GLY A 306 -35.18 -27.02 8.40
CA GLY A 306 -34.69 -26.32 7.22
C GLY A 306 -34.18 -27.26 6.14
N THR A 307 -33.76 -26.73 5.02
CA THR A 307 -33.34 -27.48 3.84
C THR A 307 -31.93 -27.14 3.45
N VAL A 308 -31.14 -28.10 3.00
CA VAL A 308 -29.87 -27.95 2.32
C VAL A 308 -29.93 -28.67 0.99
N ASN A 309 -29.60 -27.95 -0.09
CA ASN A 309 -29.55 -28.49 -1.45
C ASN A 309 -28.11 -28.39 -1.97
N VAL A 310 -27.58 -29.50 -2.50
CA VAL A 310 -26.24 -29.53 -3.12
C VAL A 310 -26.31 -30.25 -4.45
N HIS A 311 -25.88 -29.57 -5.52
CA HIS A 311 -25.80 -30.17 -6.86
C HIS A 311 -24.59 -29.58 -7.63
N CYS A 312 -24.28 -30.18 -8.78
CA CYS A 312 -23.20 -29.83 -9.64
C CYS A 312 -23.70 -29.67 -11.09
N GLU A 313 -23.29 -28.60 -11.75
CA GLU A 313 -23.61 -28.34 -13.15
C GLU A 313 -22.31 -28.17 -13.96
N GLU A 314 -22.24 -28.85 -15.09
CA GLU A 314 -21.19 -28.62 -16.08
C GLU A 314 -21.59 -27.48 -16.99
N LEU A 315 -20.85 -26.36 -16.89
CA LEU A 315 -21.17 -25.13 -17.60
C LEU A 315 -20.61 -25.15 -19.02
N SER A 316 -19.35 -25.56 -19.20
CA SER A 316 -18.68 -25.58 -20.49
C SER A 316 -17.54 -26.59 -20.53
N ASP A 317 -17.16 -26.97 -21.76
CA ASP A 317 -16.01 -27.80 -22.08
C ASP A 317 -15.41 -27.33 -23.40
N ASP A 318 -14.08 -27.24 -23.47
CA ASP A 318 -13.33 -26.88 -24.68
C ASP A 318 -12.53 -28.06 -25.26
N GLY A 319 -12.77 -29.26 -24.76
CA GLY A 319 -12.07 -30.50 -25.13
C GLY A 319 -10.82 -30.79 -24.30
N ASN A 320 -10.31 -29.81 -23.53
CA ASN A 320 -9.17 -29.96 -22.65
C ASN A 320 -9.51 -29.60 -21.18
N ILE A 321 -10.39 -28.61 -20.99
CA ILE A 321 -10.79 -28.09 -19.71
C ILE A 321 -12.31 -28.06 -19.63
N ALA A 322 -12.88 -28.71 -18.63
CA ALA A 322 -14.30 -28.62 -18.30
C ALA A 322 -14.50 -27.73 -17.07
N VAL A 323 -15.50 -26.87 -17.14
CA VAL A 323 -15.87 -25.93 -16.06
C VAL A 323 -17.13 -26.46 -15.37
N PHE A 324 -17.04 -26.64 -14.07
CA PHE A 324 -18.14 -27.10 -13.23
C PHE A 324 -18.54 -26.04 -12.21
N GLN A 325 -19.82 -25.85 -12.03
CA GLN A 325 -20.40 -25.06 -10.95
C GLN A 325 -20.97 -25.99 -9.87
N PHE A 326 -20.52 -25.81 -8.63
CA PHE A 326 -21.08 -26.49 -7.48
C PHE A 326 -21.96 -25.50 -6.73
N VAL A 327 -23.23 -25.86 -6.55
CA VAL A 327 -24.21 -25.02 -5.87
C VAL A 327 -24.58 -25.67 -4.55
N CYS A 328 -24.40 -24.93 -3.45
CA CYS A 328 -24.86 -25.31 -2.12
C CYS A 328 -25.81 -24.21 -1.62
N SER A 329 -27.09 -24.57 -1.48
CA SER A 329 -28.13 -23.63 -1.02
C SER A 329 -28.70 -24.13 0.31
N ASP A 330 -28.96 -23.20 1.22
CA ASP A 330 -29.56 -23.50 2.52
C ASP A 330 -30.65 -22.47 2.86
N THR A 331 -31.50 -22.86 3.83
CA THR A 331 -32.56 -21.99 4.39
C THR A 331 -32.20 -21.47 5.78
N GLY A 332 -30.91 -21.38 6.10
CA GLY A 332 -30.41 -21.03 7.42
C GLY A 332 -30.46 -19.55 7.75
N LEU A 333 -29.64 -19.15 8.72
CA LEU A 333 -29.59 -17.79 9.26
C LEU A 333 -29.09 -16.74 8.28
N GLY A 334 -28.49 -17.16 7.16
CA GLY A 334 -27.84 -16.25 6.21
C GLY A 334 -26.57 -15.60 6.76
N MET A 335 -26.02 -14.67 5.96
CA MET A 335 -24.82 -13.89 6.28
C MET A 335 -25.17 -12.39 6.28
N SER A 336 -24.63 -11.63 7.22
CA SER A 336 -24.80 -10.17 7.21
C SER A 336 -24.01 -9.53 6.06
N GLU A 337 -24.44 -8.33 5.63
CA GLU A 337 -23.72 -7.56 4.60
C GLU A 337 -22.26 -7.29 4.96
N GLU A 338 -21.95 -7.15 6.27
CA GLU A 338 -20.57 -6.96 6.75
C GLU A 338 -19.71 -8.24 6.66
N PHE A 339 -20.34 -9.40 6.51
CA PHE A 339 -19.67 -10.70 6.42
C PHE A 339 -19.43 -11.15 4.97
N GLN A 340 -20.18 -10.63 4.02
CA GLN A 340 -20.05 -10.90 2.59
C GLN A 340 -18.94 -10.04 1.96
#